data_84b4f2bfc64bc3534b166b2b20f8793e
#
_entry.id   84b4f2bfc64bc3534b166b2b20f8793e
#
_cell.length_a   1.000
_cell.length_b   1.000
_cell.length_c   1.000
_cell.angle_alpha   90.00
_cell.angle_beta   90.00
_cell.angle_gamma   90.00
#
_symmetry.space_group_name_H-M   'P 1'
#
loop_
_entity.id
_entity.type
_entity.pdbx_description
1 polymer ?
#
loop_
_entity_poly.entity_id
_entity_poly.type
_entity_poly.pdbx_seq_one_letter_code
_entity_poly.pdbx_strand_id
1 'polypeptide(L)'
;MTMTDATTTDLPRWSVADVHASLDARSFTDALEQARADADRLVALFDELDIRATDTRPVTADDGAAADRALRELNRVTDAVNLLRVYVYATVATDSRHQRAQAVFSETRQLDATLRPLSSRLADWVAALGVDDLADVSGEVHDHCGPLRRLAARAGHQMTEAEEHLAAELSLTGSSAWGRLHADVTSQLSTEVELPDGARVLPMPAVRGLATDPDPAVRRAAYDAELRAWPTVEVPVAATMNAIKGEAIALNRRRGWTSPVDASLFANSVSRPTFEAMQSAVTSSLPDLRRWMRTKASLHGHPGERGLRWWDLVAPLPATATSVSWDEGVDVVRQAFGGYGPTLGGLVDRALDEAWIDAEPRLGKTGGAFCARFVDDRSLVLLNWSGSADSTQTTAHELGHAYHNTTLAGRT
;
A
#
# COMPACT_ATOMS: atom_id res chain seq x y z
N MET A 1 -19.35 -23.37 28.40
CA MET A 1 -20.31 -22.88 27.39
C MET A 1 -19.47 -22.66 26.14
N THR A 2 -19.53 -23.59 25.24
CA THR A 2 -18.72 -23.68 24.03
C THR A 2 -18.93 -22.42 23.19
N MET A 3 -17.86 -21.63 23.00
CA MET A 3 -17.88 -20.63 21.92
C MET A 3 -17.98 -21.39 20.58
N THR A 4 -19.16 -21.38 20.05
CA THR A 4 -19.55 -21.98 18.79
C THR A 4 -18.74 -21.36 17.64
N ASP A 5 -18.40 -22.19 16.70
CA ASP A 5 -17.84 -21.98 15.34
C ASP A 5 -18.52 -20.88 14.47
N ALA A 6 -19.20 -19.91 15.06
CA ALA A 6 -20.05 -18.95 14.35
C ALA A 6 -19.34 -17.71 13.80
N THR A 7 -18.00 -17.64 13.88
CA THR A 7 -17.29 -16.36 13.54
C THR A 7 -16.46 -16.37 12.26
N THR A 8 -16.34 -17.48 11.55
CA THR A 8 -15.46 -17.53 10.35
C THR A 8 -16.18 -17.79 9.03
N THR A 9 -17.49 -18.09 9.04
CA THR A 9 -18.19 -18.53 7.82
C THR A 9 -18.84 -17.42 6.99
N ASP A 10 -18.95 -16.19 7.49
CA ASP A 10 -19.69 -15.10 6.81
C ASP A 10 -18.89 -13.79 6.64
N LEU A 11 -17.56 -13.81 6.79
CA LEU A 11 -16.75 -12.59 6.55
C LEU A 11 -16.71 -12.30 5.03
N PRO A 12 -16.89 -11.03 4.64
CA PRO A 12 -16.96 -10.69 3.22
C PRO A 12 -15.63 -10.94 2.51
N ARG A 13 -15.73 -11.24 1.25
CA ARG A 13 -14.63 -11.30 0.29
C ARG A 13 -14.92 -10.37 -0.87
N TRP A 14 -13.95 -9.61 -1.30
CA TRP A 14 -14.11 -8.74 -2.45
C TRP A 14 -14.35 -9.51 -3.74
N SER A 15 -14.94 -8.83 -4.73
CA SER A 15 -15.08 -9.33 -6.09
C SER A 15 -14.51 -8.35 -7.10
N VAL A 16 -13.76 -8.86 -8.06
CA VAL A 16 -13.23 -8.11 -9.21
C VAL A 16 -13.76 -8.68 -10.53
N ALA A 17 -14.73 -9.59 -10.46
CA ALA A 17 -15.22 -10.36 -11.61
C ALA A 17 -16.05 -9.52 -12.60
N ASP A 18 -16.55 -8.38 -12.18
CA ASP A 18 -17.25 -7.40 -13.02
C ASP A 18 -16.31 -6.63 -13.96
N VAL A 19 -15.03 -6.51 -13.64
CA VAL A 19 -14.01 -5.92 -14.52
C VAL A 19 -13.51 -6.97 -15.51
N HIS A 20 -13.05 -8.10 -15.00
CA HIS A 20 -12.72 -9.29 -15.79
C HIS A 20 -13.17 -10.53 -15.02
N ALA A 21 -13.81 -11.48 -15.71
CA ALA A 21 -14.34 -12.69 -15.09
C ALA A 21 -13.25 -13.58 -14.45
N SER A 22 -12.03 -13.57 -15.00
CA SER A 22 -10.84 -14.26 -14.47
C SER A 22 -9.57 -13.78 -15.16
N LEU A 23 -8.39 -14.20 -14.63
CA LEU A 23 -7.08 -13.98 -15.27
C LEU A 23 -6.91 -14.70 -16.61
N ASP A 24 -7.75 -15.66 -16.93
CA ASP A 24 -7.76 -16.39 -18.20
C ASP A 24 -8.89 -15.92 -19.13
N ALA A 25 -9.72 -14.97 -18.69
CA ALA A 25 -10.75 -14.39 -19.51
C ALA A 25 -10.15 -13.61 -20.69
N ARG A 26 -10.78 -13.74 -21.87
CA ARG A 26 -10.33 -13.02 -23.06
C ARG A 26 -10.26 -11.51 -22.85
N SER A 27 -11.23 -10.94 -22.12
CA SER A 27 -11.21 -9.50 -21.79
C SER A 27 -9.96 -9.08 -21.01
N PHE A 28 -9.43 -9.94 -20.14
CA PHE A 28 -8.21 -9.66 -19.39
C PHE A 28 -6.96 -9.82 -20.28
N THR A 29 -6.87 -10.91 -21.05
CA THR A 29 -5.72 -11.14 -21.93
C THR A 29 -5.60 -10.07 -23.00
N ASP A 30 -6.73 -9.70 -23.64
CA ASP A 30 -6.77 -8.63 -24.63
C ASP A 30 -6.36 -7.27 -24.00
N ALA A 31 -6.81 -6.97 -22.76
CA ALA A 31 -6.43 -5.74 -22.05
C ALA A 31 -4.91 -5.72 -21.72
N LEU A 32 -4.33 -6.85 -21.34
CA LEU A 32 -2.89 -6.95 -21.06
C LEU A 32 -2.05 -6.77 -22.33
N GLU A 33 -2.47 -7.36 -23.45
CA GLU A 33 -1.82 -7.20 -24.76
C GLU A 33 -1.94 -5.74 -25.24
N GLN A 34 -3.12 -5.13 -25.07
CA GLN A 34 -3.34 -3.72 -25.39
C GLN A 34 -2.44 -2.80 -24.57
N ALA A 35 -2.32 -3.05 -23.25
CA ALA A 35 -1.45 -2.24 -22.38
C ALA A 35 0.02 -2.33 -22.78
N ARG A 36 0.52 -3.50 -23.25
CA ARG A 36 1.87 -3.64 -23.80
C ARG A 36 2.04 -2.79 -25.07
N ALA A 37 1.12 -2.94 -26.02
CA ALA A 37 1.16 -2.15 -27.24
C ALA A 37 1.06 -0.65 -26.97
N ASP A 38 0.30 -0.24 -25.97
CA ASP A 38 0.17 1.15 -25.57
C ASP A 38 1.45 1.69 -24.92
N ALA A 39 2.11 0.89 -24.07
CA ALA A 39 3.40 1.25 -23.49
C ALA A 39 4.48 1.44 -24.59
N ASP A 40 4.56 0.55 -25.57
CA ASP A 40 5.49 0.67 -26.69
C ASP A 40 5.20 1.91 -27.53
N ARG A 41 3.90 2.21 -27.80
CA ARG A 41 3.50 3.44 -28.53
C ARG A 41 3.82 4.70 -27.74
N LEU A 42 3.68 4.67 -26.43
CA LEU A 42 4.04 5.80 -25.58
C LEU A 42 5.54 6.09 -25.60
N VAL A 43 6.38 5.06 -25.60
CA VAL A 43 7.84 5.21 -25.78
C VAL A 43 8.13 5.87 -27.12
N ALA A 44 7.54 5.35 -28.21
CA ALA A 44 7.70 5.94 -29.54
C ALA A 44 7.19 7.39 -29.64
N LEU A 45 6.10 7.72 -28.95
CA LEU A 45 5.58 9.09 -28.88
C LEU A 45 6.57 10.05 -28.19
N PHE A 46 7.18 9.64 -27.09
CA PHE A 46 8.19 10.44 -26.40
C PHE A 46 9.44 10.66 -27.30
N ASP A 47 9.79 9.67 -28.13
CA ASP A 47 10.89 9.81 -29.11
C ASP A 47 10.51 10.75 -30.25
N GLU A 48 9.29 10.63 -30.81
CA GLU A 48 8.75 11.52 -31.86
C GLU A 48 8.71 12.99 -31.40
N LEU A 49 8.29 13.23 -30.13
CA LEU A 49 8.15 14.56 -29.55
C LEU A 49 9.46 15.11 -28.96
N ASP A 50 10.55 14.35 -29.05
CA ASP A 50 11.86 14.68 -28.47
C ASP A 50 11.80 15.04 -26.96
N ILE A 51 10.90 14.37 -26.24
CA ILE A 51 10.78 14.56 -24.77
C ILE A 51 11.90 13.80 -24.09
N ARG A 52 12.97 14.50 -23.75
CA ARG A 52 14.18 14.04 -23.08
C ARG A 52 14.95 15.19 -22.46
N ALA A 53 16.06 14.90 -21.79
CA ALA A 53 16.96 15.94 -21.32
C ALA A 53 17.34 16.92 -22.45
N THR A 54 17.16 18.21 -22.22
CA THR A 54 17.43 19.27 -23.18
C THR A 54 18.08 20.47 -22.50
N ASP A 55 18.67 21.37 -23.28
CA ASP A 55 19.18 22.64 -22.74
C ASP A 55 18.03 23.60 -22.38
N THR A 56 18.26 24.42 -21.40
CA THR A 56 17.33 25.50 -21.04
C THR A 56 17.18 26.49 -22.19
N ARG A 57 15.96 26.68 -22.66
CA ARG A 57 15.59 27.56 -23.76
C ARG A 57 14.18 28.11 -23.58
N PRO A 58 13.81 29.19 -24.26
CA PRO A 58 12.43 29.67 -24.27
C PRO A 58 11.46 28.60 -24.77
N VAL A 59 10.29 28.52 -24.13
CA VAL A 59 9.18 27.62 -24.49
C VAL A 59 8.50 28.12 -25.75
N THR A 60 8.08 27.21 -26.59
CA THR A 60 7.36 27.46 -27.84
C THR A 60 5.93 26.88 -27.82
N ALA A 61 5.07 27.27 -28.73
CA ALA A 61 3.75 26.67 -28.90
C ALA A 61 3.82 25.16 -29.24
N ASP A 62 4.88 24.74 -29.96
CA ASP A 62 5.09 23.32 -30.29
C ASP A 62 5.43 22.51 -29.04
N ASP A 63 6.16 23.08 -28.10
CA ASP A 63 6.42 22.44 -26.79
C ASP A 63 5.12 22.26 -26.00
N GLY A 64 4.20 23.25 -26.03
CA GLY A 64 2.88 23.12 -25.41
C GLY A 64 2.07 22.00 -26.03
N ALA A 65 2.04 21.91 -27.37
CA ALA A 65 1.34 20.83 -28.07
C ALA A 65 1.96 19.45 -27.79
N ALA A 66 3.29 19.37 -27.69
CA ALA A 66 4.01 18.15 -27.30
C ALA A 66 3.66 17.73 -25.88
N ALA A 67 3.66 18.66 -24.92
CA ALA A 67 3.27 18.43 -23.54
C ALA A 67 1.84 17.88 -23.44
N ASP A 68 0.88 18.51 -24.13
CA ASP A 68 -0.53 18.11 -24.13
C ASP A 68 -0.71 16.67 -24.64
N ARG A 69 -0.02 16.31 -25.73
CA ARG A 69 -0.08 14.95 -26.30
C ARG A 69 0.55 13.92 -25.35
N ALA A 70 1.74 14.23 -24.85
CA ALA A 70 2.49 13.32 -23.99
C ALA A 70 1.79 13.07 -22.67
N LEU A 71 1.29 14.12 -21.98
CA LEU A 71 0.64 13.99 -20.69
C LEU A 71 -0.69 13.22 -20.80
N ARG A 72 -1.53 13.53 -21.78
CA ARG A 72 -2.79 12.78 -22.01
C ARG A 72 -2.53 11.30 -22.24
N GLU A 73 -1.56 10.97 -23.07
CA GLU A 73 -1.28 9.57 -23.39
C GLU A 73 -0.57 8.86 -22.21
N LEU A 74 0.34 9.54 -21.51
CA LEU A 74 0.98 9.03 -20.29
C LEU A 74 -0.06 8.69 -19.22
N ASN A 75 -1.00 9.60 -18.95
CA ASN A 75 -2.07 9.38 -17.99
C ASN A 75 -2.95 8.19 -18.39
N ARG A 76 -3.39 8.14 -19.65
CA ARG A 76 -4.22 7.03 -20.17
C ARG A 76 -3.53 5.67 -20.03
N VAL A 77 -2.26 5.57 -20.42
CA VAL A 77 -1.51 4.32 -20.34
C VAL A 77 -1.22 3.95 -18.88
N THR A 78 -0.88 4.91 -18.06
CA THR A 78 -0.63 4.69 -16.63
C THR A 78 -1.88 4.17 -15.91
N ASP A 79 -3.05 4.75 -16.19
CA ASP A 79 -4.33 4.29 -15.61
C ASP A 79 -4.66 2.85 -16.05
N ALA A 80 -4.47 2.53 -17.32
CA ALA A 80 -4.70 1.17 -17.84
C ALA A 80 -3.77 0.14 -17.17
N VAL A 81 -2.48 0.46 -17.07
CA VAL A 81 -1.48 -0.42 -16.41
C VAL A 81 -1.77 -0.55 -14.91
N ASN A 82 -2.15 0.53 -14.23
CA ASN A 82 -2.52 0.51 -12.83
C ASN A 82 -3.75 -0.35 -12.56
N LEU A 83 -4.78 -0.25 -13.39
CA LEU A 83 -5.99 -1.08 -13.28
C LEU A 83 -5.62 -2.56 -13.38
N LEU A 84 -4.86 -2.97 -14.39
CA LEU A 84 -4.41 -4.36 -14.55
C LEU A 84 -3.57 -4.83 -13.36
N ARG A 85 -2.66 -3.99 -12.88
CA ARG A 85 -1.81 -4.29 -11.72
C ARG A 85 -2.62 -4.51 -10.45
N VAL A 86 -3.60 -3.63 -10.17
CA VAL A 86 -4.46 -3.76 -8.97
C VAL A 86 -5.39 -4.96 -9.10
N TYR A 87 -5.96 -5.20 -10.30
CA TYR A 87 -6.78 -6.38 -10.57
C TYR A 87 -6.03 -7.69 -10.26
N VAL A 88 -4.81 -7.83 -10.77
CA VAL A 88 -3.98 -9.03 -10.51
C VAL A 88 -3.55 -9.09 -9.04
N TYR A 89 -3.17 -7.96 -8.47
CA TYR A 89 -2.75 -7.87 -7.07
C TYR A 89 -3.87 -8.25 -6.11
N ALA A 90 -5.13 -8.00 -6.45
CA ALA A 90 -6.28 -8.45 -5.67
C ALA A 90 -6.25 -9.97 -5.41
N THR A 91 -5.87 -10.76 -6.42
CA THR A 91 -5.72 -12.22 -6.28
C THR A 91 -4.44 -12.57 -5.50
N VAL A 92 -3.30 -11.94 -5.82
CA VAL A 92 -2.01 -12.22 -5.16
C VAL A 92 -2.07 -11.87 -3.67
N ALA A 93 -2.68 -10.74 -3.30
CA ALA A 93 -2.77 -10.30 -1.91
C ALA A 93 -3.67 -11.21 -1.06
N THR A 94 -4.64 -11.88 -1.68
CA THR A 94 -5.57 -12.79 -0.99
C THR A 94 -5.15 -14.25 -1.03
N ASP A 95 -4.31 -14.65 -2.00
CA ASP A 95 -3.64 -15.95 -2.04
C ASP A 95 -2.30 -15.85 -2.81
N SER A 96 -1.21 -15.65 -2.08
CA SER A 96 0.15 -15.60 -2.63
C SER A 96 0.61 -16.90 -3.30
N ARG A 97 -0.09 -18.01 -3.10
CA ARG A 97 0.20 -19.33 -3.70
C ARG A 97 -0.41 -19.50 -5.10
N HIS A 98 -1.22 -18.54 -5.55
CA HIS A 98 -1.90 -18.62 -6.85
C HIS A 98 -0.89 -18.38 -7.99
N GLN A 99 -0.32 -19.48 -8.53
CA GLN A 99 0.80 -19.44 -9.49
C GLN A 99 0.53 -18.58 -10.73
N ARG A 100 -0.68 -18.68 -11.31
CA ARG A 100 -1.06 -17.89 -12.49
C ARG A 100 -1.08 -16.39 -12.17
N ALA A 101 -1.64 -16.01 -11.01
CA ALA A 101 -1.65 -14.61 -10.59
C ALA A 101 -0.24 -14.06 -10.36
N GLN A 102 0.65 -14.84 -9.75
CA GLN A 102 2.05 -14.48 -9.56
C GLN A 102 2.79 -14.27 -10.91
N ALA A 103 2.56 -15.16 -11.88
CA ALA A 103 3.14 -15.03 -13.21
C ALA A 103 2.69 -13.73 -13.89
N VAL A 104 1.37 -13.49 -13.93
CA VAL A 104 0.80 -12.28 -14.56
C VAL A 104 1.19 -11.02 -13.80
N PHE A 105 1.27 -11.07 -12.47
CA PHE A 105 1.77 -9.95 -11.66
C PHE A 105 3.20 -9.57 -12.02
N SER A 106 4.05 -10.56 -12.34
CA SER A 106 5.40 -10.29 -12.84
C SER A 106 5.37 -9.61 -14.21
N GLU A 107 4.44 -9.95 -15.09
CA GLU A 107 4.27 -9.32 -16.41
C GLU A 107 3.80 -7.85 -16.27
N THR A 108 2.86 -7.55 -15.37
CA THR A 108 2.44 -6.16 -15.12
C THR A 108 3.58 -5.30 -14.57
N ARG A 109 4.49 -5.89 -13.79
CA ARG A 109 5.69 -5.17 -13.29
C ARG A 109 6.71 -4.88 -14.38
N GLN A 110 6.77 -5.68 -15.43
CA GLN A 110 7.59 -5.36 -16.60
C GLN A 110 7.06 -4.11 -17.32
N LEU A 111 5.74 -3.95 -17.44
CA LEU A 111 5.13 -2.73 -17.96
C LEU A 111 5.51 -1.49 -17.14
N ASP A 112 5.42 -1.57 -15.82
CA ASP A 112 5.89 -0.49 -14.94
C ASP A 112 7.37 -0.14 -15.20
N ALA A 113 8.23 -1.14 -15.40
CA ALA A 113 9.66 -0.91 -15.69
C ALA A 113 9.87 -0.22 -17.04
N THR A 114 9.04 -0.50 -18.05
CA THR A 114 9.08 0.17 -19.36
C THR A 114 8.65 1.65 -19.24
N LEU A 115 7.70 1.97 -18.36
CA LEU A 115 7.20 3.34 -18.20
C LEU A 115 8.09 4.23 -17.33
N ARG A 116 8.86 3.67 -16.40
CA ARG A 116 9.72 4.44 -15.48
C ARG A 116 10.70 5.39 -16.17
N PRO A 117 11.43 5.00 -17.24
CA PRO A 117 12.32 5.89 -17.95
C PRO A 117 11.62 7.11 -18.54
N LEU A 118 10.36 6.97 -18.98
CA LEU A 118 9.58 8.09 -19.50
C LEU A 118 9.33 9.17 -18.45
N SER A 119 9.07 8.76 -17.21
CA SER A 119 8.95 9.70 -16.09
C SER A 119 10.24 10.47 -15.82
N SER A 120 11.42 9.85 -16.01
CA SER A 120 12.71 10.51 -15.88
C SER A 120 12.95 11.49 -17.03
N ARG A 121 12.69 11.07 -18.27
CA ARG A 121 12.78 11.92 -19.46
C ARG A 121 11.89 13.16 -19.36
N LEU A 122 10.63 12.96 -18.92
CA LEU A 122 9.68 14.05 -18.70
C LEU A 122 10.17 15.01 -17.61
N ALA A 123 10.75 14.49 -16.52
CA ALA A 123 11.27 15.31 -15.44
C ALA A 123 12.38 16.25 -15.92
N ASP A 124 13.35 15.72 -16.66
CA ASP A 124 14.46 16.51 -17.21
C ASP A 124 13.97 17.56 -18.21
N TRP A 125 13.05 17.16 -19.11
CA TRP A 125 12.47 18.04 -20.11
C TRP A 125 11.68 19.21 -19.50
N VAL A 126 10.80 18.91 -18.55
CA VAL A 126 9.99 19.93 -17.85
C VAL A 126 10.87 20.82 -16.95
N ALA A 127 11.91 20.26 -16.34
CA ALA A 127 12.86 21.05 -15.54
C ALA A 127 13.66 22.05 -16.40
N ALA A 128 14.05 21.66 -17.61
CA ALA A 128 14.80 22.51 -18.53
C ALA A 128 13.96 23.65 -19.11
N LEU A 129 12.69 23.37 -19.43
CA LEU A 129 11.78 24.34 -20.05
C LEU A 129 11.06 25.24 -19.03
N GLY A 130 10.89 24.77 -17.79
CA GLY A 130 10.13 25.47 -16.76
C GLY A 130 8.64 25.16 -16.79
N VAL A 131 8.08 24.72 -15.64
CA VAL A 131 6.67 24.32 -15.54
C VAL A 131 5.73 25.49 -15.78
N ASP A 132 6.07 26.68 -15.27
CA ASP A 132 5.22 27.85 -15.38
C ASP A 132 5.16 28.36 -16.81
N ASP A 133 6.30 28.41 -17.51
CA ASP A 133 6.36 28.79 -18.93
C ASP A 133 5.61 27.78 -19.83
N LEU A 134 5.71 26.48 -19.53
CA LEU A 134 4.94 25.46 -20.24
C LEU A 134 3.43 25.57 -19.96
N ALA A 135 3.03 25.92 -18.73
CA ALA A 135 1.63 26.08 -18.36
C ALA A 135 0.94 27.24 -19.12
N ASP A 136 1.71 28.25 -19.54
CA ASP A 136 1.19 29.37 -20.34
C ASP A 136 0.81 28.95 -21.77
N VAL A 137 1.34 27.82 -22.28
CA VAL A 137 1.11 27.32 -23.65
C VAL A 137 0.48 25.93 -23.73
N SER A 138 0.25 25.26 -22.58
CA SER A 138 -0.32 23.91 -22.49
C SER A 138 -1.40 23.83 -21.42
N GLY A 139 -2.60 23.42 -21.81
CA GLY A 139 -3.71 23.19 -20.88
C GLY A 139 -3.46 22.04 -19.94
N GLU A 140 -2.89 20.94 -20.43
CA GLU A 140 -2.56 19.77 -19.60
C GLU A 140 -1.48 20.10 -18.53
N VAL A 141 -0.47 20.90 -18.90
CA VAL A 141 0.55 21.35 -17.93
C VAL A 141 -0.08 22.28 -16.89
N HIS A 142 -0.96 23.19 -17.31
CA HIS A 142 -1.68 24.07 -16.39
C HIS A 142 -2.47 23.28 -15.34
N ASP A 143 -3.21 22.27 -15.77
CA ASP A 143 -4.02 21.43 -14.87
C ASP A 143 -3.17 20.53 -13.96
N HIS A 144 -1.95 20.20 -14.40
CA HIS A 144 -1.00 19.34 -13.68
C HIS A 144 0.20 20.07 -13.07
N CYS A 145 0.15 21.40 -12.91
CA CYS A 145 1.27 22.21 -12.40
C CYS A 145 1.89 21.66 -11.09
N GLY A 146 1.07 21.26 -10.13
CA GLY A 146 1.55 20.74 -8.84
C GLY A 146 2.44 19.49 -8.97
N PRO A 147 1.92 18.39 -9.55
CA PRO A 147 2.72 17.20 -9.85
C PRO A 147 3.95 17.47 -10.71
N LEU A 148 3.84 18.32 -11.75
CA LEU A 148 4.96 18.61 -12.66
C LEU A 148 6.05 19.43 -12.01
N ARG A 149 5.75 20.39 -11.11
CA ARG A 149 6.79 21.08 -10.30
C ARG A 149 7.54 20.11 -9.41
N ARG A 150 6.86 19.11 -8.85
CA ARG A 150 7.53 18.06 -8.07
C ARG A 150 8.40 17.16 -8.95
N LEU A 151 7.91 16.84 -10.15
CA LEU A 151 8.66 16.05 -11.13
C LEU A 151 9.91 16.83 -11.58
N ALA A 152 9.80 18.12 -11.89
CA ALA A 152 10.93 18.99 -12.22
C ALA A 152 11.95 19.08 -11.07
N ALA A 153 11.49 19.23 -9.84
CA ALA A 153 12.38 19.22 -8.67
C ALA A 153 13.12 17.88 -8.50
N ARG A 154 12.49 16.77 -8.90
CA ARG A 154 13.12 15.44 -8.91
C ARG A 154 14.25 15.33 -9.93
N ALA A 155 14.21 16.07 -11.04
CA ALA A 155 15.28 16.07 -12.06
C ALA A 155 16.67 16.36 -11.46
N GLY A 156 16.74 17.25 -10.45
CA GLY A 156 17.97 17.49 -9.68
C GLY A 156 18.51 16.30 -8.89
N HIS A 157 17.74 15.23 -8.81
CA HIS A 157 18.05 13.98 -8.10
C HIS A 157 17.92 12.77 -9.04
N GLN A 158 18.33 12.91 -10.27
CA GLN A 158 18.37 11.80 -11.24
C GLN A 158 19.82 11.46 -11.61
N MET A 159 20.03 10.23 -11.99
CA MET A 159 21.22 9.76 -12.68
C MET A 159 21.10 10.08 -14.18
N THR A 160 22.09 9.73 -14.96
CA THR A 160 21.95 9.81 -16.43
C THR A 160 20.81 8.92 -16.92
N GLU A 161 20.24 9.23 -18.09
CA GLU A 161 19.15 8.44 -18.71
C GLU A 161 19.51 6.95 -18.81
N ALA A 162 20.75 6.65 -19.24
CA ALA A 162 21.23 5.27 -19.35
C ALA A 162 21.31 4.55 -17.99
N GLU A 163 21.73 5.26 -16.93
CA GLU A 163 21.78 4.70 -15.58
C GLU A 163 20.39 4.50 -14.99
N GLU A 164 19.43 5.43 -15.20
CA GLU A 164 18.05 5.27 -14.75
C GLU A 164 17.34 4.11 -15.48
N HIS A 165 17.61 3.95 -16.79
CA HIS A 165 17.10 2.82 -17.55
C HIS A 165 17.65 1.49 -17.01
N LEU A 166 18.96 1.38 -16.82
CA LEU A 166 19.59 0.21 -16.22
C LEU A 166 19.04 -0.07 -14.80
N ALA A 167 18.86 0.96 -13.98
CA ALA A 167 18.29 0.81 -12.65
C ALA A 167 16.85 0.27 -12.68
N ALA A 168 16.04 0.72 -13.65
CA ALA A 168 14.69 0.23 -13.85
C ALA A 168 14.67 -1.26 -14.23
N GLU A 169 15.51 -1.68 -15.18
CA GLU A 169 15.64 -3.09 -15.56
C GLU A 169 16.13 -3.97 -14.39
N LEU A 170 17.18 -3.56 -13.70
CA LEU A 170 17.74 -4.31 -12.57
C LEU A 170 16.77 -4.39 -11.38
N SER A 171 15.89 -3.41 -11.20
CA SER A 171 14.89 -3.44 -10.14
C SER A 171 13.94 -4.64 -10.22
N LEU A 172 13.73 -5.22 -11.40
CA LEU A 172 12.87 -6.40 -11.60
C LEU A 172 13.42 -7.64 -10.88
N THR A 173 14.73 -7.84 -10.90
CA THR A 173 15.46 -8.92 -10.21
C THR A 173 16.07 -8.46 -8.88
N GLY A 174 16.12 -7.16 -8.65
CA GLY A 174 16.54 -6.48 -7.41
C GLY A 174 15.40 -6.29 -6.43
N SER A 175 15.19 -5.06 -5.97
CA SER A 175 14.24 -4.71 -4.91
C SER A 175 12.83 -5.27 -5.13
N SER A 176 12.36 -5.31 -6.38
CA SER A 176 11.06 -5.86 -6.74
C SER A 176 10.94 -7.36 -6.48
N ALA A 177 11.96 -8.15 -6.85
CA ALA A 177 11.96 -9.60 -6.62
C ALA A 177 12.12 -9.93 -5.14
N TRP A 178 12.99 -9.21 -4.44
CA TRP A 178 13.20 -9.39 -3.00
C TRP A 178 11.96 -8.99 -2.20
N GLY A 179 11.27 -7.91 -2.56
CA GLY A 179 10.00 -7.52 -1.94
C GLY A 179 8.91 -8.58 -2.11
N ARG A 180 8.83 -9.20 -3.30
CA ARG A 180 7.90 -10.31 -3.54
C ARG A 180 8.27 -11.53 -2.70
N LEU A 181 9.55 -11.92 -2.65
CA LEU A 181 9.99 -13.04 -1.80
C LEU A 181 9.62 -12.81 -0.33
N HIS A 182 9.80 -11.58 0.18
CA HIS A 182 9.36 -11.24 1.54
C HIS A 182 7.85 -11.47 1.71
N ALA A 183 7.03 -10.94 0.81
CA ALA A 183 5.58 -11.08 0.88
C ALA A 183 5.14 -12.56 0.81
N ASP A 184 5.72 -13.34 -0.11
CA ASP A 184 5.40 -14.75 -0.31
C ASP A 184 5.78 -15.60 0.93
N VAL A 185 6.98 -15.40 1.47
CA VAL A 185 7.46 -16.13 2.66
C VAL A 185 6.62 -15.78 3.90
N THR A 186 6.36 -14.50 4.12
CA THR A 186 5.63 -14.06 5.34
C THR A 186 4.14 -14.38 5.28
N SER A 187 3.50 -14.33 4.11
CA SER A 187 2.07 -14.67 3.95
C SER A 187 1.78 -16.17 4.09
N GLN A 188 2.78 -17.02 3.85
CA GLN A 188 2.65 -18.47 3.97
C GLN A 188 3.09 -18.99 5.35
N LEU A 189 3.58 -18.12 6.23
CA LEU A 189 4.01 -18.53 7.56
C LEU A 189 2.81 -18.89 8.41
N SER A 190 2.86 -20.09 8.99
CA SER A 190 1.89 -20.60 9.96
C SER A 190 2.60 -21.22 11.15
N THR A 191 1.92 -21.29 12.29
CA THR A 191 2.49 -21.88 13.52
C THR A 191 1.39 -22.52 14.36
N GLU A 192 1.77 -23.50 15.15
CA GLU A 192 0.90 -24.09 16.16
C GLU A 192 0.81 -23.19 17.38
N VAL A 193 -0.41 -22.90 17.81
CA VAL A 193 -0.74 -22.10 19.00
C VAL A 193 -1.46 -22.98 20.00
N GLU A 194 -0.92 -23.06 21.21
CA GLU A 194 -1.50 -23.80 22.33
C GLU A 194 -2.62 -22.98 22.98
N LEU A 195 -3.84 -23.15 22.51
CA LEU A 195 -5.01 -22.46 23.04
C LEU A 195 -5.65 -23.25 24.20
N PRO A 196 -6.45 -22.62 25.09
CA PRO A 196 -7.10 -23.29 26.21
C PRO A 196 -8.02 -24.47 25.82
N ASP A 197 -8.54 -24.45 24.60
CA ASP A 197 -9.41 -25.48 24.03
C ASP A 197 -8.68 -26.49 23.12
N GLY A 198 -7.35 -26.41 23.02
CA GLY A 198 -6.47 -27.31 22.26
C GLY A 198 -5.54 -26.58 21.28
N ALA A 199 -4.52 -27.30 20.83
CA ALA A 199 -3.56 -26.79 19.87
C ALA A 199 -4.19 -26.59 18.48
N ARG A 200 -3.85 -25.48 17.80
CA ARG A 200 -4.32 -25.17 16.44
C ARG A 200 -3.18 -24.62 15.61
N VAL A 201 -3.07 -25.07 14.37
CA VAL A 201 -2.18 -24.46 13.37
C VAL A 201 -2.90 -23.29 12.74
N LEU A 202 -2.35 -22.08 12.93
CA LEU A 202 -2.92 -20.83 12.45
C LEU A 202 -1.95 -20.11 11.52
N PRO A 203 -2.46 -19.42 10.45
CA PRO A 203 -1.63 -18.52 9.66
C PRO A 203 -1.26 -17.28 10.49
N MET A 204 -0.10 -16.68 10.20
CA MET A 204 0.45 -15.58 10.99
C MET A 204 -0.52 -14.39 11.19
N PRO A 205 -1.34 -13.97 10.21
CA PRO A 205 -2.34 -12.94 10.44
C PRO A 205 -3.36 -13.29 11.53
N ALA A 206 -3.80 -14.56 11.61
CA ALA A 206 -4.71 -15.02 12.64
C ALA A 206 -4.02 -15.09 14.02
N VAL A 207 -2.76 -15.57 14.08
CA VAL A 207 -1.95 -15.55 15.30
C VAL A 207 -1.85 -14.13 15.86
N ARG A 208 -1.54 -13.15 15.01
CA ARG A 208 -1.47 -11.74 15.43
C ARG A 208 -2.81 -11.16 15.85
N GLY A 209 -3.91 -11.60 15.26
CA GLY A 209 -5.26 -11.24 15.70
C GLY A 209 -5.52 -11.63 17.17
N LEU A 210 -4.97 -12.75 17.63
CA LEU A 210 -5.09 -13.19 19.04
C LEU A 210 -4.41 -12.24 20.05
N ALA A 211 -3.56 -11.30 19.60
CA ALA A 211 -3.00 -10.29 20.50
C ALA A 211 -4.04 -9.36 21.12
N THR A 212 -5.24 -9.29 20.55
CA THR A 212 -6.39 -8.51 21.06
C THR A 212 -7.38 -9.37 21.83
N ASP A 213 -7.12 -10.66 22.05
CA ASP A 213 -8.00 -11.54 22.81
C ASP A 213 -8.16 -11.06 24.27
N PRO A 214 -9.37 -11.11 24.84
CA PRO A 214 -9.60 -10.80 26.26
C PRO A 214 -8.77 -11.65 27.23
N ASP A 215 -8.57 -12.94 26.91
CA ASP A 215 -7.83 -13.86 27.77
C ASP A 215 -6.31 -13.64 27.65
N PRO A 216 -5.61 -13.25 28.74
CA PRO A 216 -4.16 -13.09 28.71
C PRO A 216 -3.38 -14.39 28.42
N ALA A 217 -3.98 -15.58 28.69
CA ALA A 217 -3.34 -16.85 28.37
C ALA A 217 -3.32 -17.06 26.85
N VAL A 218 -4.40 -16.72 26.14
CA VAL A 218 -4.48 -16.76 24.68
C VAL A 218 -3.47 -15.79 24.05
N ARG A 219 -3.44 -14.54 24.51
CA ARG A 219 -2.48 -13.53 24.01
C ARG A 219 -1.03 -14.00 24.18
N ARG A 220 -0.70 -14.56 25.37
CA ARG A 220 0.64 -15.07 25.64
C ARG A 220 0.98 -16.26 24.75
N ALA A 221 0.06 -17.22 24.60
CA ALA A 221 0.27 -18.38 23.75
C ALA A 221 0.53 -17.97 22.29
N ALA A 222 -0.23 -17.00 21.78
CA ALA A 222 -0.03 -16.43 20.45
C ALA A 222 1.33 -15.73 20.30
N TYR A 223 1.73 -14.92 21.29
CA TYR A 223 3.04 -14.27 21.33
C TYR A 223 4.19 -15.27 21.31
N ASP A 224 4.13 -16.29 22.19
CA ASP A 224 5.16 -17.33 22.25
C ASP A 224 5.22 -18.15 20.94
N ALA A 225 4.08 -18.42 20.30
CA ALA A 225 4.01 -19.10 19.00
C ALA A 225 4.59 -18.23 17.87
N GLU A 226 4.28 -16.94 17.84
CA GLU A 226 4.85 -15.99 16.88
C GLU A 226 6.39 -15.96 17.01
N LEU A 227 6.92 -15.85 18.24
CA LEU A 227 8.38 -15.85 18.47
C LEU A 227 9.06 -17.15 18.06
N ARG A 228 8.36 -18.30 18.10
CA ARG A 228 8.89 -19.57 17.57
C ARG A 228 8.86 -19.63 16.05
N ALA A 229 7.88 -18.99 15.42
CA ALA A 229 7.69 -19.06 13.97
C ALA A 229 8.72 -18.23 13.17
N TRP A 230 8.97 -16.98 13.58
CA TRP A 230 9.85 -16.07 12.83
C TRP A 230 11.27 -16.59 12.60
N PRO A 231 11.95 -17.25 13.53
CA PRO A 231 13.28 -17.85 13.30
C PRO A 231 13.33 -18.84 12.15
N THR A 232 12.20 -19.48 11.80
CA THR A 232 12.16 -20.43 10.67
C THR A 232 12.35 -19.77 9.31
N VAL A 233 12.09 -18.48 9.21
CA VAL A 233 12.21 -17.66 7.99
C VAL A 233 13.16 -16.48 8.15
N GLU A 234 13.91 -16.40 9.24
CA GLU A 234 14.81 -15.28 9.56
C GLU A 234 15.82 -15.01 8.44
N VAL A 235 16.47 -16.06 7.93
CA VAL A 235 17.52 -15.93 6.93
C VAL A 235 16.99 -15.32 5.63
N PRO A 236 15.93 -15.84 4.99
CA PRO A 236 15.39 -15.21 3.79
C PRO A 236 14.84 -13.82 4.04
N VAL A 237 14.16 -13.56 5.17
CA VAL A 237 13.62 -12.24 5.49
C VAL A 237 14.74 -11.22 5.72
N ALA A 238 15.80 -11.57 6.42
CA ALA A 238 16.97 -10.70 6.58
C ALA A 238 17.67 -10.43 5.24
N ALA A 239 17.79 -11.44 4.38
CA ALA A 239 18.36 -11.28 3.04
C ALA A 239 17.53 -10.31 2.19
N THR A 240 16.19 -10.43 2.21
CA THR A 240 15.29 -9.50 1.47
C THR A 240 15.46 -8.07 1.97
N MET A 241 15.48 -7.86 3.27
CA MET A 241 15.66 -6.52 3.85
C MET A 241 17.00 -5.92 3.45
N ASN A 242 18.09 -6.67 3.58
CA ASN A 242 19.43 -6.21 3.23
C ASN A 242 19.55 -5.87 1.74
N ALA A 243 19.00 -6.70 0.85
CA ALA A 243 19.01 -6.46 -0.58
C ALA A 243 18.24 -5.19 -0.97
N ILE A 244 17.00 -5.03 -0.47
CA ILE A 244 16.16 -3.85 -0.74
C ILE A 244 16.82 -2.57 -0.21
N LYS A 245 17.33 -2.60 1.03
CA LYS A 245 18.00 -1.43 1.63
C LYS A 245 19.32 -1.12 0.93
N GLY A 246 20.09 -2.15 0.57
CA GLY A 246 21.35 -2.00 -0.16
C GLY A 246 21.16 -1.33 -1.51
N GLU A 247 20.18 -1.78 -2.30
CA GLU A 247 19.81 -1.15 -3.58
C GLU A 247 19.38 0.30 -3.37
N ALA A 248 18.47 0.57 -2.42
CA ALA A 248 17.99 1.92 -2.13
C ALA A 248 19.15 2.87 -1.73
N ILE A 249 20.09 2.41 -0.91
CA ILE A 249 21.28 3.20 -0.51
C ILE A 249 22.17 3.49 -1.72
N ALA A 250 22.41 2.48 -2.58
CA ALA A 250 23.25 2.65 -3.77
C ALA A 250 22.65 3.66 -4.76
N LEU A 251 21.35 3.55 -5.03
CA LEU A 251 20.63 4.47 -5.92
C LEU A 251 20.52 5.88 -5.34
N ASN A 252 20.16 6.03 -4.06
CA ASN A 252 20.05 7.33 -3.40
C ASN A 252 21.38 8.10 -3.42
N ARG A 253 22.50 7.41 -3.19
CA ARG A 253 23.82 8.01 -3.27
C ARG A 253 24.14 8.52 -4.69
N ARG A 254 23.83 7.75 -5.72
CA ARG A 254 24.04 8.13 -7.13
C ARG A 254 23.15 9.29 -7.55
N ARG A 255 21.93 9.33 -7.00
CA ARG A 255 20.94 10.39 -7.22
C ARG A 255 21.24 11.66 -6.38
N GLY A 256 22.35 11.69 -5.65
CA GLY A 256 22.78 12.88 -4.89
C GLY A 256 21.93 13.19 -3.66
N TRP A 257 21.19 12.23 -3.13
CA TRP A 257 20.47 12.43 -1.87
C TRP A 257 21.44 12.52 -0.69
N THR A 258 21.28 13.54 0.14
CA THR A 258 22.12 13.78 1.31
C THR A 258 21.96 12.69 2.37
N SER A 259 20.73 12.17 2.50
CA SER A 259 20.40 11.06 3.38
C SER A 259 19.19 10.27 2.88
N PRO A 260 19.01 9.01 3.31
CA PRO A 260 17.78 8.27 3.04
C PRO A 260 16.52 8.98 3.57
N VAL A 261 16.65 9.76 4.66
CA VAL A 261 15.54 10.55 5.21
C VAL A 261 15.13 11.65 4.24
N ASP A 262 16.07 12.36 3.62
CA ASP A 262 15.75 13.41 2.63
C ASP A 262 15.03 12.85 1.42
N ALA A 263 15.50 11.70 0.89
CA ALA A 263 14.82 11.00 -0.18
C ALA A 263 13.38 10.60 0.20
N SER A 264 13.18 10.11 1.44
CA SER A 264 11.87 9.73 1.94
C SER A 264 10.95 10.94 2.14
N LEU A 265 11.46 12.04 2.69
CA LEU A 265 10.70 13.29 2.87
C LEU A 265 10.21 13.82 1.52
N PHE A 266 11.11 13.86 0.53
CA PHE A 266 10.76 14.27 -0.82
C PHE A 266 9.68 13.37 -1.43
N ALA A 267 9.85 12.05 -1.34
CA ALA A 267 8.89 11.08 -1.87
C ALA A 267 7.49 11.23 -1.23
N ASN A 268 7.43 11.57 0.05
CA ASN A 268 6.18 11.75 0.80
C ASN A 268 5.67 13.21 0.82
N SER A 269 6.31 14.14 0.11
CA SER A 269 5.94 15.57 0.10
C SER A 269 5.92 16.22 1.49
N VAL A 270 6.80 15.80 2.37
CA VAL A 270 6.93 16.33 3.73
C VAL A 270 8.16 17.22 3.81
N SER A 271 8.01 18.45 4.28
CA SER A 271 9.15 19.32 4.50
C SER A 271 9.96 18.86 5.73
N ARG A 272 11.28 19.11 5.72
CA ARG A 272 12.13 18.80 6.88
C ARG A 272 11.64 19.50 8.17
N PRO A 273 11.27 20.80 8.16
CA PRO A 273 10.72 21.43 9.35
C PRO A 273 9.45 20.75 9.88
N THR A 274 8.56 20.32 8.99
CA THR A 274 7.35 19.56 9.40
C THR A 274 7.71 18.23 10.04
N PHE A 275 8.67 17.50 9.48
CA PHE A 275 9.16 16.25 10.05
C PHE A 275 9.81 16.46 11.43
N GLU A 276 10.65 17.48 11.57
CA GLU A 276 11.31 17.80 12.83
C GLU A 276 10.32 18.25 13.91
N ALA A 277 9.31 19.05 13.54
CA ALA A 277 8.21 19.41 14.44
C ALA A 277 7.42 18.18 14.92
N MET A 278 7.12 17.25 14.01
CA MET A 278 6.49 15.99 14.36
C MET A 278 7.36 15.16 15.33
N GLN A 279 8.65 15.01 15.05
CA GLN A 279 9.58 14.27 15.91
C GLN A 279 9.70 14.90 17.30
N SER A 280 9.73 16.24 17.35
CA SER A 280 9.74 16.98 18.61
C SER A 280 8.46 16.76 19.42
N ALA A 281 7.30 16.82 18.78
CA ALA A 281 6.00 16.55 19.42
C ALA A 281 5.92 15.11 19.96
N VAL A 282 6.33 14.12 19.16
CA VAL A 282 6.40 12.72 19.60
C VAL A 282 7.34 12.57 20.81
N THR A 283 8.53 13.15 20.74
CA THR A 283 9.51 13.05 21.83
C THR A 283 8.99 13.68 23.11
N SER A 284 8.34 14.84 23.02
CA SER A 284 7.77 15.53 24.17
C SER A 284 6.60 14.79 24.81
N SER A 285 5.86 13.96 24.04
CA SER A 285 4.74 13.14 24.53
C SER A 285 5.16 11.80 25.18
N LEU A 286 6.42 11.37 24.99
CA LEU A 286 6.89 10.08 25.53
C LEU A 286 6.67 9.88 27.04
N PRO A 287 6.82 10.90 27.92
CA PRO A 287 6.52 10.74 29.35
C PRO A 287 5.06 10.34 29.60
N ASP A 288 4.12 10.91 28.85
CA ASP A 288 2.69 10.60 28.96
C ASP A 288 2.36 9.21 28.44
N LEU A 289 2.95 8.82 27.30
CA LEU A 289 2.82 7.46 26.77
C LEU A 289 3.37 6.41 27.76
N ARG A 290 4.51 6.70 28.41
CA ARG A 290 5.07 5.81 29.44
C ARG A 290 4.17 5.73 30.68
N ARG A 291 3.51 6.84 31.07
CA ARG A 291 2.51 6.85 32.15
C ARG A 291 1.31 6.01 31.77
N TRP A 292 0.81 6.18 30.55
CA TRP A 292 -0.30 5.40 30.02
C TRP A 292 0.00 3.89 30.04
N MET A 293 1.17 3.47 29.55
CA MET A 293 1.58 2.05 29.54
C MET A 293 1.64 1.46 30.97
N ARG A 294 2.15 2.22 31.95
CA ARG A 294 2.18 1.80 33.36
C ARG A 294 0.79 1.68 33.94
N THR A 295 -0.09 2.63 33.65
CA THR A 295 -1.50 2.58 34.05
C THR A 295 -2.20 1.36 33.46
N LYS A 296 -2.00 1.11 32.16
CA LYS A 296 -2.53 -0.08 31.49
C LYS A 296 -2.02 -1.37 32.12
N ALA A 297 -0.73 -1.47 32.45
CA ALA A 297 -0.17 -2.64 33.16
C ALA A 297 -0.88 -2.85 34.51
N SER A 298 -1.13 -1.80 35.27
CA SER A 298 -1.85 -1.88 36.55
C SER A 298 -3.29 -2.37 36.36
N LEU A 299 -3.97 -1.91 35.34
CA LEU A 299 -5.35 -2.35 35.01
C LEU A 299 -5.40 -3.82 34.59
N HIS A 300 -4.33 -4.34 34.01
CA HIS A 300 -4.17 -5.77 33.71
C HIS A 300 -3.66 -6.61 34.87
N GLY A 301 -3.66 -6.08 36.10
CA GLY A 301 -3.29 -6.81 37.31
C GLY A 301 -1.79 -6.89 37.61
N HIS A 302 -0.98 -6.02 36.99
CA HIS A 302 0.47 -5.95 37.15
C HIS A 302 0.94 -4.61 37.76
N PRO A 303 0.42 -4.22 38.94
CA PRO A 303 0.84 -2.97 39.58
C PRO A 303 2.32 -3.08 40.00
N GLY A 304 3.07 -2.01 39.72
CA GLY A 304 4.49 -1.95 40.10
C GLY A 304 5.48 -2.54 39.07
N GLU A 305 5.02 -3.18 38.02
CA GLU A 305 5.90 -3.55 36.90
C GLU A 305 6.44 -2.29 36.17
N ARG A 306 7.71 -2.35 35.71
CA ARG A 306 8.33 -1.19 35.04
C ARG A 306 7.74 -0.88 33.67
N GLY A 307 7.02 -1.83 33.08
CA GLY A 307 6.40 -1.69 31.75
C GLY A 307 5.25 -2.67 31.55
N LEU A 308 4.60 -2.54 30.43
CA LEU A 308 3.57 -3.45 29.96
C LEU A 308 4.24 -4.69 29.36
N ARG A 309 3.67 -5.85 29.56
CA ARG A 309 4.14 -7.11 28.92
C ARG A 309 3.91 -7.03 27.43
N TRP A 310 4.79 -7.64 26.63
CA TRP A 310 4.72 -7.58 25.18
C TRP A 310 3.37 -8.07 24.62
N TRP A 311 2.82 -9.14 25.16
CA TRP A 311 1.52 -9.68 24.77
C TRP A 311 0.32 -8.89 25.27
N ASP A 312 0.53 -7.87 26.11
CA ASP A 312 -0.52 -6.99 26.61
C ASP A 312 -0.52 -5.60 25.92
N LEU A 313 0.41 -5.36 25.00
CA LEU A 313 0.54 -4.05 24.33
C LEU A 313 -0.78 -3.59 23.69
N VAL A 314 -1.42 -4.48 22.92
CA VAL A 314 -2.69 -4.20 22.23
C VAL A 314 -3.90 -4.86 22.93
N ALA A 315 -3.70 -5.47 24.11
CA ALA A 315 -4.77 -6.08 24.86
C ALA A 315 -5.92 -5.09 25.13
N PRO A 316 -7.19 -5.50 25.00
CA PRO A 316 -8.32 -4.67 25.40
C PRO A 316 -8.29 -4.44 26.93
N LEU A 317 -8.82 -3.30 27.37
CA LEU A 317 -8.97 -3.08 28.82
C LEU A 317 -10.01 -4.07 29.39
N PRO A 318 -9.81 -4.59 30.61
CA PRO A 318 -10.70 -5.62 31.17
C PRO A 318 -12.19 -5.24 31.20
N ALA A 319 -12.49 -3.95 31.37
CA ALA A 319 -13.85 -3.44 31.37
C ALA A 319 -14.51 -3.32 29.98
N THR A 320 -13.71 -3.42 28.90
CA THR A 320 -14.17 -3.22 27.51
C THR A 320 -13.83 -4.44 26.62
N ALA A 321 -13.43 -5.54 27.25
CA ALA A 321 -13.04 -6.77 26.55
C ALA A 321 -14.28 -7.52 26.07
N THR A 322 -14.92 -7.01 25.02
CA THR A 322 -16.02 -7.68 24.31
C THR A 322 -15.56 -8.06 22.91
N SER A 323 -15.91 -9.26 22.48
CA SER A 323 -15.81 -9.64 21.07
C SER A 323 -16.81 -8.79 20.28
N VAL A 324 -16.40 -8.29 19.13
CA VAL A 324 -17.22 -7.51 18.21
C VAL A 324 -17.44 -8.38 16.97
N SER A 325 -18.67 -8.71 16.67
CA SER A 325 -19.01 -9.37 15.39
C SER A 325 -18.75 -8.44 14.21
N TRP A 326 -18.66 -9.02 13.01
CA TRP A 326 -18.50 -8.23 11.79
C TRP A 326 -19.60 -7.19 11.63
N ASP A 327 -20.86 -7.61 11.79
CA ASP A 327 -22.04 -6.74 11.64
C ASP A 327 -22.05 -5.60 12.67
N GLU A 328 -21.75 -5.90 13.95
CA GLU A 328 -21.61 -4.87 14.96
C GLU A 328 -20.49 -3.87 14.65
N GLY A 329 -19.35 -4.35 14.18
CA GLY A 329 -18.24 -3.50 13.75
C GLY A 329 -18.61 -2.59 12.60
N VAL A 330 -19.27 -3.14 11.57
CA VAL A 330 -19.78 -2.39 10.42
C VAL A 330 -20.80 -1.34 10.86
N ASP A 331 -21.72 -1.68 11.78
CA ASP A 331 -22.71 -0.74 12.29
C ASP A 331 -22.08 0.42 13.06
N VAL A 332 -21.03 0.15 13.84
CA VAL A 332 -20.26 1.22 14.52
C VAL A 332 -19.61 2.15 13.49
N VAL A 333 -18.98 1.61 12.45
CA VAL A 333 -18.36 2.42 11.39
C VAL A 333 -19.42 3.23 10.64
N ARG A 334 -20.53 2.61 10.28
CA ARG A 334 -21.67 3.27 9.60
C ARG A 334 -22.22 4.44 10.40
N GLN A 335 -22.42 4.25 11.71
CA GLN A 335 -22.90 5.30 12.61
C GLN A 335 -21.88 6.43 12.74
N ALA A 336 -20.60 6.12 12.93
CA ALA A 336 -19.54 7.12 13.04
C ALA A 336 -19.42 7.96 11.76
N PHE A 337 -19.41 7.32 10.59
CA PHE A 337 -19.32 7.97 9.29
C PHE A 337 -20.59 8.78 8.97
N GLY A 338 -21.76 8.23 9.28
CA GLY A 338 -23.04 8.91 9.11
C GLY A 338 -23.17 10.15 10.01
N GLY A 339 -22.60 10.11 11.21
CA GLY A 339 -22.50 11.26 12.11
C GLY A 339 -21.60 12.38 11.58
N TYR A 340 -20.62 12.05 10.73
CA TYR A 340 -19.79 13.04 10.05
C TYR A 340 -20.51 13.64 8.83
N GLY A 341 -21.17 12.81 8.02
CA GLY A 341 -21.94 13.29 6.89
C GLY A 341 -22.52 12.16 6.01
N PRO A 342 -23.60 12.45 5.25
CA PRO A 342 -24.33 11.42 4.51
C PRO A 342 -23.49 10.76 3.40
N THR A 343 -22.60 11.47 2.76
CA THR A 343 -21.73 10.93 1.69
C THR A 343 -20.75 9.90 2.25
N LEU A 344 -20.11 10.19 3.40
CA LEU A 344 -19.20 9.26 4.05
C LEU A 344 -19.98 8.08 4.65
N GLY A 345 -21.15 8.29 5.25
CA GLY A 345 -22.00 7.22 5.77
C GLY A 345 -22.46 6.24 4.70
N GLY A 346 -22.89 6.74 3.53
CA GLY A 346 -23.32 5.92 2.41
C GLY A 346 -22.19 5.11 1.75
N LEU A 347 -20.93 5.50 1.97
CA LEU A 347 -19.78 4.75 1.43
C LEU A 347 -19.66 3.35 2.05
N VAL A 348 -20.02 3.19 3.33
CA VAL A 348 -19.96 1.90 4.02
C VAL A 348 -20.87 0.88 3.36
N ASP A 349 -22.11 1.29 3.10
CA ASP A 349 -23.10 0.42 2.44
C ASP A 349 -22.68 0.10 1.03
N ARG A 350 -22.22 1.09 0.28
CA ARG A 350 -21.70 0.92 -1.07
C ARG A 350 -20.50 -0.06 -1.11
N ALA A 351 -19.56 0.05 -0.18
CA ALA A 351 -18.40 -0.83 -0.12
C ALA A 351 -18.78 -2.31 0.15
N LEU A 352 -19.88 -2.53 0.88
CA LEU A 352 -20.43 -3.88 1.13
C LEU A 352 -21.21 -4.38 -0.09
N ASP A 353 -22.11 -3.58 -0.63
CA ASP A 353 -22.99 -3.97 -1.75
C ASP A 353 -22.20 -4.26 -3.02
N GLU A 354 -21.14 -3.50 -3.28
CA GLU A 354 -20.24 -3.67 -4.43
C GLU A 354 -19.04 -4.60 -4.15
N ALA A 355 -19.05 -5.31 -3.01
CA ALA A 355 -18.02 -6.28 -2.61
C ALA A 355 -16.58 -5.74 -2.69
N TRP A 356 -16.31 -4.59 -2.06
CA TRP A 356 -14.98 -3.99 -2.03
C TRP A 356 -14.07 -4.61 -0.98
N ILE A 357 -14.61 -5.29 0.04
CA ILE A 357 -13.92 -5.68 1.26
C ILE A 357 -13.61 -7.18 1.27
N ASP A 358 -12.34 -7.53 1.52
CA ASP A 358 -11.90 -8.88 1.85
C ASP A 358 -11.43 -8.91 3.32
N ALA A 359 -12.24 -9.48 4.21
CA ALA A 359 -12.03 -9.37 5.67
C ALA A 359 -11.47 -10.65 6.32
N GLU A 360 -11.67 -11.83 5.71
CA GLU A 360 -11.30 -13.11 6.32
C GLU A 360 -9.78 -13.33 6.38
N PRO A 361 -9.17 -13.55 7.57
CA PRO A 361 -7.78 -13.98 7.69
C PRO A 361 -7.63 -15.42 7.20
N ARG A 362 -6.66 -15.69 6.30
CA ARG A 362 -6.41 -17.03 5.76
C ARG A 362 -4.96 -17.22 5.32
N LEU A 363 -4.55 -18.48 5.16
CA LEU A 363 -3.22 -18.84 4.68
C LEU A 363 -2.97 -18.32 3.25
N GLY A 364 -1.83 -17.70 3.05
CA GLY A 364 -1.44 -17.09 1.78
C GLY A 364 -1.93 -15.66 1.59
N LYS A 365 -2.78 -15.16 2.50
CA LYS A 365 -3.23 -13.77 2.47
C LYS A 365 -2.20 -12.83 3.10
N THR A 366 -2.02 -11.68 2.49
CA THR A 366 -1.15 -10.61 3.01
C THR A 366 -1.62 -10.17 4.40
N GLY A 367 -0.68 -10.04 5.33
CA GLY A 367 -0.97 -9.55 6.69
C GLY A 367 -1.19 -8.03 6.73
N GLY A 368 -1.81 -7.56 7.81
CA GLY A 368 -2.18 -6.15 7.99
C GLY A 368 -3.47 -5.79 7.26
N ALA A 369 -3.58 -4.53 6.86
CA ALA A 369 -4.70 -3.99 6.11
C ALA A 369 -4.20 -3.00 5.05
N PHE A 370 -4.97 -2.77 4.01
CA PHE A 370 -4.74 -1.69 3.04
C PHE A 370 -6.01 -1.37 2.24
N CYS A 371 -6.04 -0.15 1.72
CA CYS A 371 -6.99 0.28 0.70
C CYS A 371 -6.25 0.60 -0.60
N ALA A 372 -6.69 0.04 -1.72
CA ALA A 372 -6.17 0.33 -3.05
C ALA A 372 -7.26 0.94 -3.93
N ARG A 373 -6.97 2.07 -4.62
CA ARG A 373 -7.83 2.58 -5.69
C ARG A 373 -7.91 1.52 -6.80
N PHE A 374 -9.10 1.26 -7.30
CA PHE A 374 -9.31 0.19 -8.28
C PHE A 374 -9.81 0.75 -9.62
N VAL A 375 -11.09 0.82 -9.85
CA VAL A 375 -11.67 1.32 -11.09
C VAL A 375 -12.64 2.46 -10.78
N ASP A 376 -12.61 3.52 -11.55
CA ASP A 376 -13.39 4.73 -11.36
C ASP A 376 -13.19 5.31 -9.93
N ASP A 377 -14.23 5.31 -9.12
CA ASP A 377 -14.20 5.75 -7.72
C ASP A 377 -14.25 4.57 -6.72
N ARG A 378 -14.13 3.31 -7.19
CA ARG A 378 -14.08 2.10 -6.37
C ARG A 378 -12.72 1.87 -5.78
N SER A 379 -12.73 1.23 -4.61
CA SER A 379 -11.53 0.76 -3.92
C SER A 379 -11.64 -0.72 -3.59
N LEU A 380 -10.49 -1.36 -3.38
CA LEU A 380 -10.40 -2.68 -2.78
C LEU A 380 -9.79 -2.53 -1.39
N VAL A 381 -10.46 -3.07 -0.38
CA VAL A 381 -10.07 -2.99 1.03
C VAL A 381 -9.73 -4.38 1.54
N LEU A 382 -8.46 -4.62 1.85
CA LEU A 382 -8.01 -5.83 2.49
C LEU A 382 -7.95 -5.63 4.00
N LEU A 383 -8.56 -6.53 4.74
CA LEU A 383 -8.52 -6.60 6.20
C LEU A 383 -8.10 -8.00 6.65
N ASN A 384 -7.69 -8.12 7.89
CA ASN A 384 -7.58 -9.40 8.61
C ASN A 384 -8.40 -9.25 9.90
N TRP A 385 -9.70 -9.44 9.79
CA TRP A 385 -10.65 -9.21 10.86
C TRP A 385 -10.44 -10.17 12.03
N SER A 386 -10.32 -9.64 13.24
CA SER A 386 -10.06 -10.41 14.46
C SER A 386 -11.20 -10.35 15.49
N GLY A 387 -12.31 -9.71 15.17
CA GLY A 387 -13.44 -9.58 16.11
C GLY A 387 -13.14 -8.65 17.28
N SER A 388 -12.35 -7.60 17.08
CA SER A 388 -11.92 -6.66 18.09
C SER A 388 -12.31 -5.22 17.75
N ALA A 389 -12.31 -4.34 18.76
CA ALA A 389 -12.45 -2.89 18.55
C ALA A 389 -11.35 -2.34 17.62
N ASP A 390 -10.14 -2.90 17.68
CA ASP A 390 -9.03 -2.54 16.80
C ASP A 390 -9.36 -2.87 15.33
N SER A 391 -9.95 -4.05 15.07
CA SER A 391 -10.43 -4.42 13.73
C SER A 391 -11.50 -3.46 13.21
N THR A 392 -12.42 -3.01 14.08
CA THR A 392 -13.44 -2.01 13.73
C THR A 392 -12.80 -0.68 13.36
N GLN A 393 -11.83 -0.22 14.16
CA GLN A 393 -11.09 1.02 13.87
C GLN A 393 -10.28 0.92 12.58
N THR A 394 -9.64 -0.23 12.33
CA THR A 394 -8.91 -0.49 11.09
C THR A 394 -9.85 -0.45 9.88
N THR A 395 -11.05 -1.05 10.00
CA THR A 395 -12.07 -0.97 8.94
C THR A 395 -12.46 0.47 8.62
N ALA A 396 -12.69 1.29 9.66
CA ALA A 396 -12.96 2.72 9.48
C ALA A 396 -11.78 3.45 8.81
N HIS A 397 -10.54 3.13 9.20
CA HIS A 397 -9.32 3.71 8.62
C HIS A 397 -9.23 3.43 7.11
N GLU A 398 -9.36 2.17 6.71
CA GLU A 398 -9.27 1.78 5.31
C GLU A 398 -10.43 2.33 4.46
N LEU A 399 -11.65 2.36 5.02
CA LEU A 399 -12.77 3.02 4.35
C LEU A 399 -12.60 4.55 4.27
N GLY A 400 -11.87 5.16 5.20
CA GLY A 400 -11.44 6.56 5.09
C GLY A 400 -10.53 6.80 3.88
N HIS A 401 -9.61 5.88 3.58
CA HIS A 401 -8.83 5.91 2.33
C HIS A 401 -9.72 5.69 1.11
N ALA A 402 -10.70 4.80 1.17
CA ALA A 402 -11.67 4.61 0.09
C ALA A 402 -12.46 5.90 -0.17
N TYR A 403 -12.89 6.61 0.87
CA TYR A 403 -13.53 7.92 0.72
C TYR A 403 -12.60 8.94 0.04
N HIS A 404 -11.34 9.00 0.44
CA HIS A 404 -10.35 9.85 -0.23
C HIS A 404 -10.24 9.49 -1.73
N ASN A 405 -10.21 8.20 -2.07
CA ASN A 405 -10.17 7.76 -3.47
C ASN A 405 -11.39 8.23 -4.28
N THR A 406 -12.59 8.26 -3.68
CA THR A 406 -13.78 8.79 -4.38
C THR A 406 -13.65 10.28 -4.72
N THR A 407 -12.92 11.05 -3.90
CA THR A 407 -12.68 12.48 -4.17
C THR A 407 -11.66 12.71 -5.29
N LEU A 408 -10.92 11.66 -5.66
CA LEU A 408 -9.96 11.67 -6.78
C LEU A 408 -10.56 11.12 -8.08
N ALA A 409 -11.85 10.79 -8.10
CA ALA A 409 -12.52 10.31 -9.31
C ALA A 409 -12.41 11.34 -10.44
N GLY A 410 -12.07 10.88 -11.66
CA GLY A 410 -11.84 11.73 -12.81
C GLY A 410 -10.54 12.56 -12.78
N ARG A 411 -9.66 12.32 -11.81
CA ARG A 411 -8.29 12.87 -11.77
C ARG A 411 -7.27 11.79 -12.04
N THR A 412 -6.29 12.10 -12.84
CA THR A 412 -5.17 11.23 -13.23
C THR A 412 -3.87 11.71 -12.63
#